data_8e91a28ade643acb349b3b1ca6dae11d
#
_entry.id   8e91a28ade643acb349b3b1ca6dae11d
#
_cell.length_a   1.000
_cell.length_b   1.000
_cell.length_c   1.000
_cell.angle_alpha   90.00
_cell.angle_beta   90.00
_cell.angle_gamma   90.00
#
_symmetry.space_group_name_H-M   'P 1'
#
loop_
_entity.id
_entity.type
_entity.pdbx_description
1 polymer ?
#
loop_
_entity_poly.entity_id
_entity_poly.type
_entity_poly.pdbx_seq_one_letter_code
_entity_poly.pdbx_strand_id
1 'polypeptide(L)'
;RNASSCSCTRVKSLVSKLAITQRRAKLADNVRALIAVDWCQPAIKEAGQEWLDNMDDGKKSKEAGQKLLAACKDGIDLTGTEYEAKWIENGKVCDCEACTLARKVIEDADLLTKKSFWIFGGDGWAYDIGYGGVDHVLAQNQDVNILVLDTEVYSNTGGQSSKSTPTGSIAKFAAAGKRTKKKDLGMMAMSYGYVYVACVAMSANPAQLLKAMTEAEAYHGPSLIIAYAPCINHGINMGLAQAEIKKAVDCGYWTLYRFNPELAEQGKNPLTLDSKEPKIEGYQDFLKGEVRYASLAKMFPDVAEGLFEKNEADALAKYAKYKSLAE
;
A
#
# COMPACT_ATOMS: atom_id res chain seq x y z
N ARG A 1 -7.35 9.89 28.21
CA ARG A 1 -6.23 10.78 27.83
C ARG A 1 -5.28 10.07 26.82
N ASN A 2 -5.68 9.67 25.62
CA ASN A 2 -4.72 9.22 24.56
C ASN A 2 -5.32 9.22 23.15
N ALA A 3 -6.49 9.80 22.92
CA ALA A 3 -7.08 9.89 21.57
C ALA A 3 -6.51 11.03 20.70
N SER A 4 -5.84 12.02 21.32
CA SER A 4 -5.31 13.21 20.61
C SER A 4 -3.93 13.01 19.98
N SER A 5 -3.16 11.97 20.37
CA SER A 5 -1.82 11.74 19.83
C SER A 5 -1.81 11.05 18.47
N CYS A 6 -2.85 10.28 18.14
CA CYS A 6 -2.87 9.47 16.92
C CYS A 6 -3.11 10.29 15.64
N SER A 7 -3.95 11.33 15.69
CA SER A 7 -4.22 12.19 14.52
C SER A 7 -3.05 13.11 14.20
N CYS A 8 -2.39 13.65 15.23
CA CYS A 8 -1.26 14.58 15.06
C CYS A 8 -0.02 13.88 14.48
N THR A 9 0.23 12.61 14.83
CA THR A 9 1.36 11.83 14.29
C THR A 9 1.16 11.50 12.81
N ARG A 10 -0.08 11.23 12.38
CA ARG A 10 -0.42 10.93 10.97
C ARG A 10 -0.31 12.16 10.07
N VAL A 11 -0.76 13.33 10.54
CA VAL A 11 -0.60 14.59 9.79
C VAL A 11 0.88 14.92 9.64
N LYS A 12 1.69 14.75 10.69
CA LYS A 12 3.16 14.94 10.62
C LYS A 12 3.82 14.00 9.60
N SER A 13 3.37 12.76 9.48
CA SER A 13 3.89 11.80 8.50
C SER A 13 3.58 12.22 7.05
N LEU A 14 2.37 12.69 6.76
CA LEU A 14 2.00 13.19 5.43
C LEU A 14 2.76 14.46 5.05
N VAL A 15 2.88 15.40 5.99
CA VAL A 15 3.65 16.64 5.78
C VAL A 15 5.14 16.32 5.54
N SER A 16 5.71 15.35 6.27
CA SER A 16 7.10 14.94 6.07
C SER A 16 7.31 14.26 4.71
N LYS A 17 6.34 13.47 4.22
CA LYS A 17 6.40 12.86 2.89
C LYS A 17 6.33 13.91 1.79
N LEU A 18 5.38 14.84 1.85
CA LEU A 18 5.27 15.91 0.86
C LEU A 18 6.57 16.71 0.76
N ALA A 19 7.19 17.00 1.93
CA ALA A 19 8.49 17.65 1.98
C ALA A 19 9.60 16.81 1.34
N ILE A 20 9.63 15.50 1.54
CA ILE A 20 10.60 14.59 0.91
C ILE A 20 10.39 14.54 -0.60
N THR A 21 9.16 14.43 -1.08
CA THR A 21 8.85 14.42 -2.52
C THR A 21 9.27 15.71 -3.19
N GLN A 22 8.97 16.87 -2.58
CA GLN A 22 9.38 18.18 -3.08
C GLN A 22 10.90 18.35 -3.09
N ARG A 23 11.59 17.93 -2.01
CA ARG A 23 13.06 17.96 -1.96
C ARG A 23 13.67 17.06 -3.04
N ARG A 24 13.12 15.87 -3.27
CA ARG A 24 13.60 14.96 -4.31
C ARG A 24 13.38 15.52 -5.72
N ALA A 25 12.26 16.16 -5.99
CA ALA A 25 12.04 16.88 -7.26
C ALA A 25 13.07 18.00 -7.46
N LYS A 26 13.34 18.79 -6.42
CA LYS A 26 14.39 19.83 -6.45
C LYS A 26 15.79 19.24 -6.64
N LEU A 27 16.08 18.08 -6.05
CA LEU A 27 17.33 17.37 -6.30
C LEU A 27 17.46 16.96 -7.77
N ALA A 28 16.39 16.45 -8.38
CA ALA A 28 16.38 16.11 -9.81
C ALA A 28 16.66 17.35 -10.68
N ASP A 29 16.08 18.50 -10.35
CA ASP A 29 16.37 19.76 -11.05
C ASP A 29 17.83 20.19 -10.89
N ASN A 30 18.41 20.03 -9.68
CA ASN A 30 19.83 20.29 -9.45
C ASN A 30 20.72 19.34 -10.28
N VAL A 31 20.36 18.05 -10.40
CA VAL A 31 21.11 17.09 -11.24
C VAL A 31 20.99 17.45 -12.72
N ARG A 32 19.79 17.81 -13.20
CA ARG A 32 19.61 18.28 -14.59
C ARG A 32 20.47 19.51 -14.89
N ALA A 33 20.48 20.49 -13.98
CA ALA A 33 21.31 21.68 -14.11
C ALA A 33 22.80 21.31 -14.09
N LEU A 34 23.24 20.42 -13.21
CA LEU A 34 24.65 19.99 -13.10
C LEU A 34 25.14 19.33 -14.38
N ILE A 35 24.39 18.38 -14.95
CA ILE A 35 24.80 17.70 -16.20
C ILE A 35 24.74 18.59 -17.43
N ALA A 36 23.98 19.69 -17.37
CA ALA A 36 23.90 20.70 -18.44
C ALA A 36 25.09 21.68 -18.44
N VAL A 37 25.89 21.75 -17.37
CA VAL A 37 27.07 22.61 -17.34
C VAL A 37 28.12 22.08 -18.33
N ASP A 38 28.59 22.91 -19.24
CA ASP A 38 29.52 22.52 -20.34
C ASP A 38 30.80 21.85 -19.82
N TRP A 39 31.38 22.39 -18.77
CA TRP A 39 32.61 21.89 -18.14
C TRP A 39 32.38 20.89 -16.99
N CYS A 40 31.15 20.39 -16.83
CA CYS A 40 30.91 19.30 -15.89
C CYS A 40 31.66 18.04 -16.32
N GLN A 41 32.28 17.38 -15.36
CA GLN A 41 33.07 16.16 -15.63
C GLN A 41 32.21 15.08 -16.30
N PRO A 42 32.77 14.35 -17.30
CA PRO A 42 32.03 13.32 -18.02
C PRO A 42 31.42 12.24 -17.12
N ALA A 43 32.16 11.82 -16.08
CA ALA A 43 31.67 10.82 -15.11
C ALA A 43 30.43 11.31 -14.33
N ILE A 44 30.36 12.60 -13.99
CA ILE A 44 29.19 13.19 -13.32
C ILE A 44 28.02 13.27 -14.32
N LYS A 45 28.27 13.64 -15.59
CA LYS A 45 27.22 13.69 -16.62
C LYS A 45 26.60 12.33 -16.85
N GLU A 46 27.41 11.28 -17.02
CA GLU A 46 26.96 9.92 -17.23
C GLU A 46 26.17 9.39 -16.02
N ALA A 47 26.74 9.50 -14.82
CA ALA A 47 26.08 9.03 -13.60
C ALA A 47 24.81 9.83 -13.27
N GLY A 48 24.79 11.12 -13.56
CA GLY A 48 23.62 11.98 -13.38
C GLY A 48 22.48 11.60 -14.32
N GLN A 49 22.79 11.33 -15.59
CA GLN A 49 21.79 10.87 -16.55
C GLN A 49 21.27 9.47 -16.15
N GLU A 50 22.16 8.53 -15.81
CA GLU A 50 21.77 7.19 -15.33
C GLU A 50 20.81 7.29 -14.13
N TRP A 51 21.08 8.21 -13.19
CA TRP A 51 20.22 8.40 -12.03
C TRP A 51 18.86 9.00 -12.41
N LEU A 52 18.81 10.02 -13.27
CA LEU A 52 17.55 10.62 -13.74
C LEU A 52 16.65 9.60 -14.44
N ASP A 53 17.24 8.73 -15.26
CA ASP A 53 16.51 7.69 -16.00
C ASP A 53 15.95 6.58 -15.09
N ASN A 54 16.52 6.41 -13.91
CA ASN A 54 16.16 5.34 -12.97
C ASN A 54 15.64 5.86 -11.62
N MET A 55 15.44 7.16 -11.46
CA MET A 55 15.12 7.75 -10.15
C MET A 55 13.84 7.19 -9.51
N ASP A 56 12.91 6.70 -10.30
CA ASP A 56 11.62 6.17 -9.82
C ASP A 56 11.65 4.66 -9.54
N ASP A 57 12.72 3.95 -9.90
CA ASP A 57 12.94 2.55 -9.54
C ASP A 57 13.69 2.46 -8.20
N GLY A 58 13.12 1.76 -7.22
CA GLY A 58 13.68 1.68 -5.87
C GLY A 58 15.10 1.10 -5.82
N LYS A 59 15.36 0.01 -6.55
CA LYS A 59 16.68 -0.65 -6.57
C LYS A 59 17.67 0.09 -7.48
N LYS A 60 17.27 0.39 -8.69
CA LYS A 60 18.12 1.05 -9.68
C LYS A 60 18.47 2.48 -9.28
N SER A 61 17.51 3.24 -8.69
CA SER A 61 17.80 4.58 -8.17
C SER A 61 18.84 4.56 -7.05
N LYS A 62 18.88 3.49 -6.23
CA LYS A 62 19.90 3.33 -5.20
C LYS A 62 21.28 3.11 -5.82
N GLU A 63 21.38 2.20 -6.78
CA GLU A 63 22.64 1.87 -7.46
C GLU A 63 23.18 3.07 -8.26
N ALA A 64 22.33 3.69 -9.08
CA ALA A 64 22.69 4.89 -9.84
C ALA A 64 23.00 6.10 -8.94
N GLY A 65 22.24 6.26 -7.84
CA GLY A 65 22.50 7.31 -6.85
C GLY A 65 23.83 7.18 -6.13
N GLN A 66 24.26 5.94 -5.85
CA GLN A 66 25.60 5.69 -5.28
C GLN A 66 26.71 6.06 -6.27
N LYS A 67 26.54 5.74 -7.56
CA LYS A 67 27.48 6.14 -8.61
C LYS A 67 27.57 7.66 -8.75
N LEU A 68 26.41 8.33 -8.82
CA LEU A 68 26.35 9.79 -8.90
C LEU A 68 26.98 10.46 -7.69
N LEU A 69 26.72 9.95 -6.48
CA LEU A 69 27.31 10.48 -5.26
C LEU A 69 28.82 10.35 -5.25
N ALA A 70 29.37 9.20 -5.68
CA ALA A 70 30.80 8.97 -5.81
C ALA A 70 31.40 9.94 -6.84
N ALA A 71 30.83 10.01 -8.04
CA ALA A 71 31.31 10.92 -9.09
C ALA A 71 31.29 12.39 -8.66
N CYS A 72 30.24 12.83 -7.91
CA CYS A 72 30.19 14.19 -7.37
C CYS A 72 31.29 14.45 -6.33
N LYS A 73 31.56 13.48 -5.43
CA LYS A 73 32.63 13.62 -4.41
C LYS A 73 33.99 13.69 -5.07
N ASP A 74 34.25 12.80 -6.01
CA ASP A 74 35.55 12.80 -6.74
C ASP A 74 35.67 14.06 -7.60
N GLY A 75 34.60 14.56 -8.18
CA GLY A 75 34.59 15.72 -9.04
C GLY A 75 34.81 17.07 -8.33
N ILE A 76 34.56 17.16 -7.03
CA ILE A 76 34.83 18.36 -6.23
C ILE A 76 36.21 18.29 -5.52
N ASP A 77 36.87 17.13 -5.53
CA ASP A 77 38.22 16.96 -5.00
C ASP A 77 39.23 17.36 -6.07
N LEU A 78 39.93 18.46 -5.85
CA LEU A 78 40.92 18.99 -6.78
C LEU A 78 42.35 18.60 -6.41
N THR A 79 42.55 17.64 -5.49
CA THR A 79 43.85 17.11 -5.11
C THR A 79 44.58 16.55 -6.34
N GLY A 80 45.85 16.96 -6.53
CA GLY A 80 46.68 16.53 -7.65
C GLY A 80 46.36 17.22 -8.99
N THR A 81 45.44 18.19 -9.01
CA THR A 81 45.16 19.00 -10.21
C THR A 81 45.94 20.31 -10.24
N GLU A 82 46.03 20.97 -11.38
CA GLU A 82 46.63 22.31 -11.51
C GLU A 82 45.92 23.38 -10.65
N TYR A 83 44.71 23.12 -10.19
CA TYR A 83 43.87 24.01 -9.37
C TYR A 83 44.03 23.76 -7.87
N GLU A 84 44.77 22.73 -7.43
CA GLU A 84 44.91 22.31 -6.03
C GLU A 84 45.38 23.45 -5.10
N ALA A 85 46.41 24.19 -5.49
CA ALA A 85 46.96 25.25 -4.66
C ALA A 85 45.91 26.34 -4.35
N LYS A 86 45.19 26.81 -5.37
CA LYS A 86 44.15 27.80 -5.22
C LYS A 86 42.92 27.25 -4.47
N TRP A 87 42.62 25.98 -4.67
CA TRP A 87 41.53 25.28 -3.96
C TRP A 87 41.84 25.15 -2.45
N ILE A 88 43.08 24.84 -2.09
CA ILE A 88 43.56 24.82 -0.69
C ILE A 88 43.48 26.21 -0.08
N GLU A 89 43.95 27.23 -0.79
CA GLU A 89 43.88 28.62 -0.35
C GLU A 89 42.44 29.08 -0.07
N ASN A 90 41.48 28.62 -0.87
CA ASN A 90 40.05 28.89 -0.69
C ASN A 90 39.38 27.92 0.30
N GLY A 91 40.12 27.28 1.22
CA GLY A 91 39.57 26.38 2.23
C GLY A 91 38.99 25.09 1.64
N LYS A 92 39.53 24.61 0.54
CA LYS A 92 39.06 23.44 -0.23
C LYS A 92 37.66 23.59 -0.82
N VAL A 93 37.28 24.81 -1.18
CA VAL A 93 36.00 25.13 -1.82
C VAL A 93 36.23 25.70 -3.23
N CYS A 94 35.58 25.15 -4.22
CA CYS A 94 35.49 25.70 -5.56
C CYS A 94 34.08 26.30 -5.75
N ASP A 95 33.99 27.57 -6.16
CA ASP A 95 32.73 28.32 -6.33
C ASP A 95 32.16 28.23 -7.74
N CYS A 96 32.75 27.42 -8.63
CA CYS A 96 32.19 27.24 -9.97
C CYS A 96 30.80 26.58 -9.88
N GLU A 97 29.99 26.82 -10.90
CA GLU A 97 28.63 26.34 -10.96
C GLU A 97 28.53 24.82 -10.81
N ALA A 98 29.36 24.05 -11.51
CA ALA A 98 29.39 22.60 -11.43
C ALA A 98 29.69 22.08 -10.01
N CYS A 99 30.72 22.62 -9.34
CA CYS A 99 31.06 22.22 -7.96
C CYS A 99 29.98 22.65 -6.96
N THR A 100 29.35 23.78 -7.17
CA THR A 100 28.24 24.26 -6.34
C THR A 100 27.02 23.34 -6.45
N LEU A 101 26.66 22.92 -7.66
CA LEU A 101 25.57 21.96 -7.89
C LEU A 101 25.92 20.56 -7.40
N ALA A 102 27.16 20.10 -7.59
CA ALA A 102 27.62 18.81 -7.07
C ALA A 102 27.54 18.75 -5.54
N ARG A 103 27.90 19.82 -4.83
CA ARG A 103 27.72 19.90 -3.36
C ARG A 103 26.27 19.78 -2.95
N LYS A 104 25.34 20.41 -3.65
CA LYS A 104 23.90 20.25 -3.37
C LYS A 104 23.42 18.81 -3.55
N VAL A 105 23.95 18.08 -4.54
CA VAL A 105 23.66 16.64 -4.72
C VAL A 105 24.21 15.83 -3.56
N ILE A 106 25.42 16.16 -3.06
CA ILE A 106 26.03 15.49 -1.90
C ILE A 106 25.25 15.77 -0.62
N GLU A 107 24.80 17.01 -0.41
CA GLU A 107 23.98 17.42 0.76
C GLU A 107 22.63 16.68 0.80
N ASP A 108 22.00 16.45 -0.34
CA ASP A 108 20.73 15.75 -0.47
C ASP A 108 20.88 14.24 -0.82
N ALA A 109 22.05 13.65 -0.52
CA ALA A 109 22.37 12.25 -0.86
C ALA A 109 21.36 11.21 -0.34
N ASP A 110 20.70 11.50 0.79
CA ASP A 110 19.62 10.65 1.35
C ASP A 110 18.40 10.55 0.46
N LEU A 111 18.23 11.48 -0.49
CA LEU A 111 17.11 11.52 -1.45
C LEU A 111 17.44 10.85 -2.79
N LEU A 112 18.68 10.44 -3.03
CA LEU A 112 19.07 9.73 -4.26
C LEU A 112 18.40 8.36 -4.37
N THR A 113 18.06 7.74 -3.24
CA THR A 113 17.27 6.49 -3.23
C THR A 113 15.78 6.80 -3.10
N LYS A 114 14.93 6.15 -3.95
CA LYS A 114 13.48 6.24 -3.81
C LYS A 114 13.06 5.78 -2.41
N LYS A 115 12.25 6.57 -1.71
CA LYS A 115 11.68 6.20 -0.42
C LYS A 115 10.32 5.54 -0.62
N SER A 116 10.10 4.44 0.08
CA SER A 116 8.82 3.75 0.13
C SER A 116 8.05 4.17 1.39
N PHE A 117 6.76 4.45 1.23
CA PHE A 117 5.89 4.89 2.32
C PHE A 117 4.70 3.96 2.48
N TRP A 118 4.60 3.33 3.64
CA TRP A 118 3.54 2.41 3.97
C TRP A 118 2.75 2.85 5.20
N ILE A 119 1.43 2.79 5.11
CA ILE A 119 0.49 2.99 6.22
C ILE A 119 -0.16 1.64 6.52
N PHE A 120 -0.03 1.17 7.76
CA PHE A 120 -0.64 -0.07 8.22
C PHE A 120 -1.80 0.24 9.17
N GLY A 121 -2.92 -0.46 9.02
CA GLY A 121 -4.05 -0.31 9.93
C GLY A 121 -5.05 -1.45 9.84
N GLY A 122 -5.90 -1.57 10.87
CA GLY A 122 -6.99 -2.55 10.92
C GLY A 122 -8.26 -2.05 10.23
N ASP A 123 -9.24 -2.96 10.11
CA ASP A 123 -10.54 -2.67 9.49
C ASP A 123 -11.35 -1.61 10.23
N GLY A 124 -11.40 -1.63 11.55
CA GLY A 124 -12.09 -0.60 12.33
C GLY A 124 -11.55 0.81 12.06
N TRP A 125 -10.26 0.95 11.80
CA TRP A 125 -9.68 2.20 11.32
C TRP A 125 -10.09 2.51 9.87
N ALA A 126 -9.84 1.58 8.95
CA ALA A 126 -9.99 1.85 7.52
C ALA A 126 -11.46 1.97 7.07
N TYR A 127 -12.37 1.18 7.67
CA TYR A 127 -13.78 1.15 7.28
C TYR A 127 -14.64 2.15 8.05
N ASP A 128 -14.21 2.56 9.26
CA ASP A 128 -15.02 3.37 10.20
C ASP A 128 -14.31 4.65 10.63
N ILE A 129 -13.64 4.62 11.81
CA ILE A 129 -13.17 5.84 12.50
C ILE A 129 -12.06 6.60 11.76
N GLY A 130 -11.28 5.93 10.92
CA GLY A 130 -10.21 6.53 10.12
C GLY A 130 -10.54 6.62 8.63
N TYR A 131 -11.76 6.22 8.21
CA TYR A 131 -12.12 6.20 6.79
C TYR A 131 -11.92 7.56 6.10
N GLY A 132 -12.34 8.66 6.71
CA GLY A 132 -12.13 9.98 6.14
C GLY A 132 -10.64 10.33 5.93
N GLY A 133 -9.75 9.82 6.80
CA GLY A 133 -8.30 9.95 6.63
C GLY A 133 -7.75 9.06 5.51
N VAL A 134 -8.26 7.83 5.36
CA VAL A 134 -7.90 6.93 4.26
C VAL A 134 -8.35 7.54 2.93
N ASP A 135 -9.60 7.97 2.84
CA ASP A 135 -10.16 8.64 1.68
C ASP A 135 -9.34 9.88 1.28
N HIS A 136 -8.99 10.72 2.25
CA HIS A 136 -8.15 11.89 2.00
C HIS A 136 -6.75 11.52 1.45
N VAL A 137 -6.10 10.47 1.97
CA VAL A 137 -4.80 10.00 1.45
C VAL A 137 -4.94 9.54 0.01
N LEU A 138 -5.99 8.77 -0.31
CA LEU A 138 -6.24 8.31 -1.68
C LEU A 138 -6.51 9.48 -2.62
N ALA A 139 -7.31 10.47 -2.16
CA ALA A 139 -7.65 11.66 -2.93
C ALA A 139 -6.45 12.58 -3.25
N GLN A 140 -5.36 12.51 -2.49
CA GLN A 140 -4.15 13.33 -2.72
C GLN A 140 -3.29 12.83 -3.90
N ASN A 141 -3.58 11.67 -4.46
CA ASN A 141 -2.82 11.07 -5.56
C ASN A 141 -1.30 11.07 -5.33
N GLN A 142 -0.88 10.76 -4.10
CA GLN A 142 0.53 10.66 -3.72
C GLN A 142 0.97 9.20 -3.69
N ASP A 143 2.23 8.92 -4.02
CA ASP A 143 2.83 7.58 -3.95
C ASP A 143 2.92 7.09 -2.49
N VAL A 144 1.82 6.55 -1.97
CA VAL A 144 1.66 5.99 -0.61
C VAL A 144 0.94 4.67 -0.69
N ASN A 145 1.50 3.66 -0.09
CA ASN A 145 0.89 2.34 0.03
C ASN A 145 0.12 2.23 1.35
N ILE A 146 -1.12 1.77 1.30
CA ILE A 146 -1.96 1.50 2.47
C ILE A 146 -2.23 0.00 2.53
N LEU A 147 -1.83 -0.65 3.64
CA LEU A 147 -2.18 -2.04 3.93
C LEU A 147 -3.20 -2.09 5.06
N VAL A 148 -4.39 -2.61 4.75
CA VAL A 148 -5.46 -2.85 5.71
C VAL A 148 -5.45 -4.32 6.11
N LEU A 149 -5.22 -4.60 7.39
CA LEU A 149 -5.39 -5.92 7.97
C LEU A 149 -6.86 -6.07 8.37
N ASP A 150 -7.64 -6.72 7.53
CA ASP A 150 -9.09 -6.85 7.69
C ASP A 150 -9.41 -8.06 8.56
N THR A 151 -9.60 -7.79 9.84
CA THR A 151 -10.03 -8.78 10.84
C THR A 151 -11.55 -8.85 11.00
N GLU A 152 -12.30 -8.08 10.22
CA GLU A 152 -13.76 -8.04 10.22
C GLU A 152 -14.40 -7.64 11.55
N VAL A 153 -13.59 -7.08 12.47
CA VAL A 153 -14.01 -6.66 13.80
C VAL A 153 -12.99 -5.68 14.40
N TYR A 154 -13.40 -4.82 15.32
CA TYR A 154 -12.46 -4.04 16.14
C TYR A 154 -11.67 -4.96 17.09
N SER A 155 -10.56 -5.54 16.63
CA SER A 155 -9.79 -6.53 17.39
C SER A 155 -9.18 -5.95 18.66
N ASN A 156 -8.46 -4.82 18.54
CA ASN A 156 -7.67 -4.25 19.65
C ASN A 156 -8.52 -3.70 20.79
N THR A 157 -9.76 -3.31 20.53
CA THR A 157 -10.67 -2.72 21.52
C THR A 157 -11.61 -3.76 22.13
N GLY A 158 -11.57 -5.00 21.65
CA GLY A 158 -12.26 -6.15 22.25
C GLY A 158 -13.50 -6.64 21.52
N GLY A 159 -13.51 -6.62 20.20
CA GLY A 159 -14.48 -7.35 19.38
C GLY A 159 -15.78 -6.60 19.06
N GLN A 160 -15.74 -5.29 18.89
CA GLN A 160 -16.90 -4.51 18.44
C GLN A 160 -17.12 -4.69 16.94
N SER A 161 -18.39 -4.63 16.53
CA SER A 161 -18.79 -4.64 15.13
C SER A 161 -18.25 -3.40 14.40
N SER A 162 -17.65 -3.61 13.23
CA SER A 162 -17.23 -2.58 12.29
C SER A 162 -18.09 -2.60 11.03
N LYS A 163 -17.88 -1.67 10.09
CA LYS A 163 -18.48 -1.74 8.74
C LYS A 163 -17.87 -2.85 7.89
N SER A 164 -16.74 -3.42 8.33
CA SER A 164 -16.14 -4.61 7.76
C SER A 164 -16.76 -5.91 8.27
N THR A 165 -17.46 -5.90 9.40
CA THR A 165 -18.10 -7.10 9.96
C THR A 165 -19.17 -7.60 9.01
N PRO A 166 -19.15 -8.88 8.59
CA PRO A 166 -20.13 -9.43 7.63
C PRO A 166 -21.50 -9.69 8.26
N THR A 167 -22.49 -9.86 7.39
CA THR A 167 -23.87 -10.26 7.77
C THR A 167 -23.83 -11.54 8.60
N GLY A 168 -24.63 -11.61 9.67
CA GLY A 168 -24.76 -12.80 10.54
C GLY A 168 -23.63 -13.00 11.55
N SER A 169 -22.51 -12.26 11.45
CA SER A 169 -21.43 -12.35 12.44
C SER A 169 -21.85 -11.72 13.77
N ILE A 170 -21.70 -12.44 14.88
CA ILE A 170 -21.83 -11.88 16.23
C ILE A 170 -20.59 -11.05 16.54
N ALA A 171 -20.80 -9.87 17.11
CA ALA A 171 -19.79 -8.99 17.66
C ALA A 171 -20.42 -8.14 18.76
N LYS A 172 -19.60 -7.44 19.58
CA LYS A 172 -20.14 -6.39 20.47
C LYS A 172 -20.88 -5.37 19.61
N PHE A 173 -22.05 -4.92 20.08
CA PHE A 173 -23.05 -4.08 19.35
C PHE A 173 -23.74 -4.78 18.19
N ALA A 174 -23.55 -6.09 18.00
CA ALA A 174 -24.26 -6.94 17.05
C ALA A 174 -24.52 -8.33 17.66
N ALA A 175 -25.09 -8.38 18.87
CA ALA A 175 -25.29 -9.61 19.64
C ALA A 175 -26.21 -10.65 18.97
N ALA A 176 -27.21 -10.19 18.21
CA ALA A 176 -28.12 -11.03 17.42
C ALA A 176 -27.70 -11.12 15.93
N GLY A 177 -26.41 -11.05 15.65
CA GLY A 177 -25.84 -11.06 14.32
C GLY A 177 -26.00 -9.73 13.58
N LYS A 178 -24.98 -9.32 12.84
CA LYS A 178 -25.03 -8.11 12.03
C LYS A 178 -26.06 -8.27 10.89
N ARG A 179 -26.89 -7.25 10.68
CA ARG A 179 -28.00 -7.27 9.72
C ARG A 179 -27.60 -6.73 8.33
N THR A 180 -26.57 -5.89 8.27
CA THR A 180 -26.11 -5.22 7.06
C THR A 180 -24.87 -5.89 6.50
N LYS A 181 -24.75 -5.88 5.16
CA LYS A 181 -23.57 -6.41 4.48
C LYS A 181 -22.31 -5.63 4.79
N LYS A 182 -21.17 -6.28 4.58
CA LYS A 182 -19.84 -5.67 4.67
C LYS A 182 -19.70 -4.52 3.66
N LYS A 183 -19.13 -3.39 4.11
CA LYS A 183 -18.76 -2.27 3.24
C LYS A 183 -17.70 -2.74 2.23
N ASP A 184 -17.86 -2.40 0.98
CA ASP A 184 -16.86 -2.71 -0.05
C ASP A 184 -15.87 -1.55 -0.20
N LEU A 185 -14.84 -1.57 0.65
CA LEU A 185 -13.80 -0.53 0.69
C LEU A 185 -12.99 -0.50 -0.61
N GLY A 186 -12.72 -1.67 -1.21
CA GLY A 186 -11.99 -1.77 -2.46
C GLY A 186 -12.73 -1.12 -3.61
N MET A 187 -14.04 -1.40 -3.76
CA MET A 187 -14.88 -0.78 -4.79
C MET A 187 -14.94 0.75 -4.63
N MET A 188 -15.01 1.24 -3.39
CA MET A 188 -15.00 2.68 -3.13
C MET A 188 -13.67 3.31 -3.53
N ALA A 189 -12.54 2.65 -3.26
CA ALA A 189 -11.23 3.13 -3.68
C ALA A 189 -11.05 3.08 -5.21
N MET A 190 -11.54 2.05 -5.88
CA MET A 190 -11.49 1.95 -7.34
C MET A 190 -12.28 3.06 -8.04
N SER A 191 -13.29 3.66 -7.39
CA SER A 191 -14.07 4.76 -7.96
C SER A 191 -13.26 6.03 -8.25
N TYR A 192 -12.07 6.17 -7.66
CA TYR A 192 -11.12 7.24 -8.00
C TYR A 192 -10.49 7.07 -9.39
N GLY A 193 -10.47 5.86 -9.94
CA GLY A 193 -9.90 5.53 -11.25
C GLY A 193 -8.37 5.47 -11.30
N TYR A 194 -7.67 6.17 -10.40
CA TYR A 194 -6.21 6.24 -10.32
C TYR A 194 -5.62 5.58 -9.05
N VAL A 195 -6.42 4.89 -8.26
CA VAL A 195 -5.93 4.17 -7.07
C VAL A 195 -5.66 2.72 -7.43
N TYR A 196 -4.43 2.23 -7.17
CA TYR A 196 -4.17 0.80 -7.23
C TYR A 196 -4.88 0.10 -6.07
N VAL A 197 -5.66 -0.95 -6.35
CA VAL A 197 -6.40 -1.68 -5.32
C VAL A 197 -6.18 -3.18 -5.43
N ALA A 198 -5.86 -3.83 -4.31
CA ALA A 198 -5.78 -5.29 -4.25
C ALA A 198 -6.53 -5.85 -3.04
N CYS A 199 -7.21 -6.97 -3.24
CA CYS A 199 -7.79 -7.78 -2.18
C CYS A 199 -7.05 -9.11 -2.14
N VAL A 200 -6.41 -9.41 -1.02
CA VAL A 200 -5.42 -10.49 -0.91
C VAL A 200 -5.70 -11.40 0.29
N ALA A 201 -5.17 -12.63 0.23
CA ALA A 201 -5.21 -13.58 1.33
C ALA A 201 -3.95 -14.47 1.29
N MET A 202 -3.05 -14.27 2.27
CA MET A 202 -1.67 -14.77 2.23
C MET A 202 -1.59 -16.28 1.97
N SER A 203 -2.27 -17.09 2.75
CA SER A 203 -2.16 -18.56 2.65
C SER A 203 -2.99 -19.18 1.54
N ALA A 204 -4.00 -18.46 1.02
CA ALA A 204 -4.78 -18.92 -0.10
C ALA A 204 -4.03 -18.79 -1.43
N ASN A 205 -3.33 -17.66 -1.61
CA ASN A 205 -2.52 -17.39 -2.81
C ASN A 205 -1.32 -16.50 -2.47
N PRO A 206 -0.21 -17.07 -1.96
CA PRO A 206 1.00 -16.31 -1.62
C PRO A 206 1.61 -15.56 -2.82
N ALA A 207 1.53 -16.16 -4.01
CA ALA A 207 2.06 -15.55 -5.23
C ALA A 207 1.28 -14.28 -5.61
N GLN A 208 -0.06 -14.30 -5.46
CA GLN A 208 -0.90 -13.14 -5.70
C GLN A 208 -0.60 -12.01 -4.69
N LEU A 209 -0.43 -12.35 -3.40
CA LEU A 209 -0.03 -11.37 -2.40
C LEU A 209 1.30 -10.71 -2.76
N LEU A 210 2.34 -11.51 -3.06
CA LEU A 210 3.66 -10.98 -3.42
C LEU A 210 3.57 -10.08 -4.66
N LYS A 211 2.80 -10.52 -5.67
CA LYS A 211 2.56 -9.72 -6.88
C LYS A 211 1.87 -8.41 -6.56
N ALA A 212 0.80 -8.43 -5.74
CA ALA A 212 0.07 -7.22 -5.34
C ALA A 212 0.97 -6.23 -4.58
N MET A 213 1.82 -6.72 -3.67
CA MET A 213 2.79 -5.88 -2.93
C MET A 213 3.83 -5.27 -3.87
N THR A 214 4.34 -6.04 -4.82
CA THR A 214 5.33 -5.57 -5.80
C THR A 214 4.73 -4.56 -6.77
N GLU A 215 3.51 -4.80 -7.26
CA GLU A 215 2.79 -3.86 -8.13
C GLU A 215 2.49 -2.54 -7.39
N ALA A 216 2.02 -2.62 -6.13
CA ALA A 216 1.76 -1.43 -5.32
C ALA A 216 3.03 -0.60 -5.05
N GLU A 217 4.17 -1.26 -4.82
CA GLU A 217 5.46 -0.57 -4.61
C GLU A 217 5.98 0.09 -5.89
N ALA A 218 5.70 -0.51 -7.04
CA ALA A 218 6.09 0.03 -8.35
C ALA A 218 5.15 1.13 -8.83
N TYR A 219 3.90 1.16 -8.37
CA TYR A 219 2.88 2.10 -8.81
C TYR A 219 3.18 3.53 -8.33
N HIS A 220 3.11 4.52 -9.26
CA HIS A 220 3.39 5.93 -8.98
C HIS A 220 2.14 6.71 -8.53
N GLY A 221 1.43 6.17 -7.56
CA GLY A 221 0.21 6.74 -7.01
C GLY A 221 -0.18 6.07 -5.70
N PRO A 222 -1.36 6.38 -5.15
CA PRO A 222 -1.84 5.75 -3.94
C PRO A 222 -2.27 4.30 -4.20
N SER A 223 -1.85 3.41 -3.30
CA SER A 223 -2.24 2.00 -3.34
C SER A 223 -2.99 1.59 -2.09
N LEU A 224 -4.02 0.77 -2.24
CA LEU A 224 -4.80 0.19 -1.16
C LEU A 224 -4.80 -1.34 -1.27
N ILE A 225 -4.16 -2.02 -0.32
CA ILE A 225 -4.17 -3.48 -0.22
C ILE A 225 -5.03 -3.88 0.99
N ILE A 226 -6.03 -4.72 0.76
CA ILE A 226 -6.94 -5.25 1.78
C ILE A 226 -6.63 -6.72 1.98
N ALA A 227 -6.04 -7.05 3.13
CA ALA A 227 -5.60 -8.40 3.45
C ALA A 227 -6.52 -9.05 4.48
N TYR A 228 -7.09 -10.22 4.16
CA TYR A 228 -7.85 -11.00 5.13
C TYR A 228 -6.96 -11.49 6.27
N ALA A 229 -7.32 -11.17 7.49
CA ALA A 229 -6.56 -11.45 8.69
C ALA A 229 -7.45 -12.06 9.79
N PRO A 230 -7.51 -13.38 9.95
CA PRO A 230 -8.28 -14.01 11.03
C PRO A 230 -7.89 -13.48 12.39
N CYS A 231 -8.87 -13.35 13.27
CA CYS A 231 -8.74 -12.84 14.63
C CYS A 231 -9.25 -13.87 15.65
N ILE A 232 -8.76 -13.80 16.88
CA ILE A 232 -9.26 -14.63 17.99
C ILE A 232 -10.76 -14.47 18.20
N ASN A 233 -11.34 -13.30 17.84
CA ASN A 233 -12.77 -13.05 17.92
C ASN A 233 -13.60 -13.85 16.90
N HIS A 234 -12.98 -14.44 15.87
CA HIS A 234 -13.66 -15.42 14.99
C HIS A 234 -13.98 -16.72 15.73
N GLY A 235 -13.23 -17.01 16.80
CA GLY A 235 -13.41 -18.23 17.60
C GLY A 235 -12.92 -19.49 16.89
N ILE A 236 -11.84 -19.37 16.14
CA ILE A 236 -11.15 -20.48 15.46
C ILE A 236 -9.92 -20.92 16.25
N ASN A 237 -9.41 -22.11 15.93
CA ASN A 237 -8.06 -22.47 16.35
C ASN A 237 -7.04 -21.63 15.57
N MET A 238 -6.41 -20.66 16.24
CA MET A 238 -5.45 -19.74 15.60
C MET A 238 -4.21 -20.46 15.02
N GLY A 239 -3.86 -21.64 15.51
CA GLY A 239 -2.82 -22.48 14.90
C GLY A 239 -3.19 -22.99 13.50
N LEU A 240 -4.49 -22.97 13.15
CA LEU A 240 -5.02 -23.36 11.84
C LEU A 240 -5.47 -22.14 11.01
N ALA A 241 -5.17 -20.93 11.44
CA ALA A 241 -5.62 -19.71 10.77
C ALA A 241 -5.30 -19.66 9.26
N GLN A 242 -4.14 -20.21 8.88
CA GLN A 242 -3.74 -20.27 7.46
C GLN A 242 -4.66 -21.19 6.64
N ALA A 243 -5.09 -22.31 7.20
CA ALA A 243 -6.06 -23.20 6.56
C ALA A 243 -7.44 -22.54 6.46
N GLU A 244 -7.83 -21.78 7.48
CA GLU A 244 -9.11 -21.05 7.51
C GLU A 244 -9.16 -19.93 6.45
N ILE A 245 -8.07 -19.16 6.28
CA ILE A 245 -7.94 -18.21 5.19
C ILE A 245 -8.15 -18.87 3.82
N LYS A 246 -7.55 -20.05 3.63
CA LYS A 246 -7.71 -20.80 2.38
C LYS A 246 -9.15 -21.24 2.14
N LYS A 247 -9.84 -21.75 3.16
CA LYS A 247 -11.27 -22.12 3.06
C LYS A 247 -12.13 -20.93 2.71
N ALA A 248 -11.90 -19.76 3.33
CA ALA A 248 -12.63 -18.53 3.03
C ALA A 248 -12.52 -18.13 1.56
N VAL A 249 -11.35 -18.30 0.94
CA VAL A 249 -11.17 -18.03 -0.50
C VAL A 249 -11.79 -19.12 -1.37
N ASP A 250 -11.56 -20.40 -1.03
CA ASP A 250 -12.04 -21.53 -1.81
C ASP A 250 -13.58 -21.56 -1.89
N CYS A 251 -14.30 -21.22 -0.80
CA CYS A 251 -15.76 -21.18 -0.81
C CYS A 251 -16.36 -19.85 -1.33
N GLY A 252 -15.54 -18.86 -1.64
CA GLY A 252 -16.01 -17.57 -2.16
C GLY A 252 -16.38 -16.51 -1.10
N TYR A 253 -16.15 -16.81 0.18
CA TYR A 253 -16.34 -15.83 1.26
C TYR A 253 -15.39 -14.62 1.11
N TRP A 254 -14.16 -14.84 0.65
CA TRP A 254 -13.17 -13.82 0.36
C TRP A 254 -12.70 -13.87 -1.09
N THR A 255 -12.96 -12.79 -1.85
CA THR A 255 -12.62 -12.68 -3.27
C THR A 255 -11.29 -12.00 -3.46
N LEU A 256 -10.37 -12.63 -4.19
CA LEU A 256 -9.07 -12.09 -4.57
C LEU A 256 -9.15 -11.36 -5.89
N TYR A 257 -8.63 -10.13 -5.93
CA TYR A 257 -8.54 -9.33 -7.17
C TYR A 257 -7.44 -8.29 -7.06
N ARG A 258 -7.05 -7.74 -8.20
CA ARG A 258 -6.18 -6.57 -8.33
C ARG A 258 -6.79 -5.62 -9.37
N PHE A 259 -6.73 -4.33 -9.06
CA PHE A 259 -7.09 -3.26 -9.96
C PHE A 259 -5.86 -2.37 -10.15
N ASN A 260 -5.28 -2.39 -11.35
CA ASN A 260 -4.11 -1.58 -11.70
C ASN A 260 -4.51 -0.55 -12.77
N PRO A 261 -4.60 0.75 -12.43
CA PRO A 261 -4.97 1.80 -13.36
C PRO A 261 -4.06 1.91 -14.60
N GLU A 262 -2.77 1.58 -14.47
CA GLU A 262 -1.81 1.64 -15.60
C GLU A 262 -2.16 0.67 -16.74
N LEU A 263 -2.93 -0.39 -16.46
CA LEU A 263 -3.39 -1.30 -17.51
C LEU A 263 -4.40 -0.64 -18.44
N ALA A 264 -5.22 0.31 -17.94
CA ALA A 264 -6.17 1.07 -18.76
C ALA A 264 -5.44 1.96 -19.77
N GLU A 265 -4.29 2.54 -19.40
CA GLU A 265 -3.43 3.32 -20.30
C GLU A 265 -2.84 2.47 -21.44
N GLN A 266 -2.72 1.15 -21.19
CA GLN A 266 -2.27 0.15 -22.17
C GLN A 266 -3.45 -0.43 -23.00
N GLY A 267 -4.67 0.07 -22.85
CA GLY A 267 -5.87 -0.47 -23.49
C GLY A 267 -6.32 -1.83 -22.97
N LYS A 268 -5.88 -2.21 -21.75
CA LYS A 268 -6.24 -3.47 -21.09
C LYS A 268 -7.24 -3.21 -19.98
N ASN A 269 -8.01 -4.24 -19.59
CA ASN A 269 -8.87 -4.15 -18.42
C ASN A 269 -8.01 -3.92 -17.15
N PRO A 270 -8.26 -2.84 -16.38
CA PRO A 270 -7.51 -2.58 -15.15
C PRO A 270 -7.78 -3.60 -14.05
N LEU A 271 -8.96 -4.26 -14.07
CA LEU A 271 -9.34 -5.26 -13.07
C LEU A 271 -8.94 -6.66 -13.50
N THR A 272 -8.20 -7.34 -12.61
CA THR A 272 -7.87 -8.77 -12.71
C THR A 272 -8.53 -9.50 -11.56
N LEU A 273 -9.44 -10.44 -11.88
CA LEU A 273 -10.01 -11.35 -10.88
C LEU A 273 -9.04 -12.51 -10.67
N ASP A 274 -8.44 -12.58 -9.48
CA ASP A 274 -7.46 -13.62 -9.14
C ASP A 274 -8.09 -14.86 -8.46
N SER A 275 -9.32 -14.74 -7.94
CA SER A 275 -10.10 -15.87 -7.43
C SER A 275 -10.58 -16.77 -8.56
N LYS A 276 -10.49 -18.08 -8.31
CA LYS A 276 -11.19 -19.08 -9.12
C LYS A 276 -12.68 -19.07 -8.84
N GLU A 277 -13.46 -19.82 -9.64
CA GLU A 277 -14.87 -20.11 -9.37
C GLU A 277 -15.01 -20.67 -7.94
N PRO A 278 -15.87 -20.08 -7.08
CA PRO A 278 -16.00 -20.51 -5.71
C PRO A 278 -16.67 -21.89 -5.59
N LYS A 279 -16.17 -22.70 -4.66
CA LYS A 279 -16.77 -23.97 -4.25
C LYS A 279 -17.86 -23.70 -3.21
N ILE A 280 -19.01 -23.25 -3.67
CA ILE A 280 -20.06 -22.71 -2.82
C ILE A 280 -20.66 -23.74 -1.86
N GLU A 281 -20.57 -25.02 -2.18
CA GLU A 281 -21.00 -26.14 -1.33
C GLU A 281 -20.31 -26.13 0.05
N GLY A 282 -19.11 -25.54 0.16
CA GLY A 282 -18.37 -25.40 1.42
C GLY A 282 -18.67 -24.11 2.19
N TYR A 283 -19.54 -23.22 1.67
CA TYR A 283 -19.74 -21.89 2.26
C TYR A 283 -20.39 -21.94 3.64
N GLN A 284 -21.48 -22.66 3.77
CA GLN A 284 -22.19 -22.80 5.05
C GLN A 284 -21.36 -23.55 6.10
N ASP A 285 -20.55 -24.52 5.69
CA ASP A 285 -19.63 -25.23 6.56
C ASP A 285 -18.50 -24.33 7.06
N PHE A 286 -18.00 -23.41 6.20
CA PHE A 286 -17.06 -22.38 6.59
C PHE A 286 -17.66 -21.47 7.67
N LEU A 287 -18.89 -20.95 7.47
CA LEU A 287 -19.55 -20.11 8.48
C LEU A 287 -19.72 -20.84 9.81
N LYS A 288 -20.24 -22.07 9.77
CA LYS A 288 -20.48 -22.88 10.99
C LYS A 288 -19.18 -23.31 11.69
N GLY A 289 -18.05 -23.27 10.98
CA GLY A 289 -16.72 -23.53 11.52
C GLY A 289 -16.20 -22.41 12.42
N GLU A 290 -16.76 -21.20 12.35
CA GLU A 290 -16.34 -20.06 13.17
C GLU A 290 -17.36 -19.80 14.30
N VAL A 291 -16.89 -19.63 15.54
CA VAL A 291 -17.75 -19.43 16.71
C VAL A 291 -18.64 -18.20 16.56
N ARG A 292 -18.17 -17.15 15.90
CA ARG A 292 -18.95 -15.91 15.68
C ARG A 292 -20.23 -16.14 14.86
N TYR A 293 -20.34 -17.23 14.08
CA TYR A 293 -21.54 -17.64 13.37
C TYR A 293 -22.24 -18.82 14.09
N ALA A 294 -21.48 -19.82 14.52
CA ALA A 294 -22.04 -20.96 15.22
C ALA A 294 -22.80 -20.56 16.50
N SER A 295 -22.33 -19.52 17.20
CA SER A 295 -23.03 -18.97 18.36
C SER A 295 -24.35 -18.29 17.98
N LEU A 296 -24.44 -17.65 16.81
CA LEU A 296 -25.71 -17.08 16.34
C LEU A 296 -26.75 -18.18 16.13
N ALA A 297 -26.38 -19.27 15.45
CA ALA A 297 -27.26 -20.40 15.22
C ALA A 297 -27.79 -21.02 16.52
N LYS A 298 -26.93 -21.02 17.56
CA LYS A 298 -27.28 -21.57 18.88
C LYS A 298 -28.17 -20.64 19.69
N MET A 299 -27.89 -19.32 19.69
CA MET A 299 -28.60 -18.35 20.52
C MET A 299 -29.87 -17.76 19.88
N PHE A 300 -29.87 -17.67 18.56
CA PHE A 300 -30.94 -17.05 17.77
C PHE A 300 -31.26 -17.86 16.51
N PRO A 301 -31.71 -19.13 16.65
CA PRO A 301 -31.90 -20.04 15.52
C PRO A 301 -32.89 -19.48 14.48
N ASP A 302 -33.95 -18.82 14.92
CA ASP A 302 -34.98 -18.24 14.05
C ASP A 302 -34.48 -17.13 13.10
N VAL A 303 -33.32 -16.60 13.40
CA VAL A 303 -32.73 -15.49 12.66
C VAL A 303 -31.45 -15.90 11.91
N ALA A 304 -30.78 -16.91 12.42
CA ALA A 304 -29.45 -17.31 11.94
C ALA A 304 -29.49 -17.80 10.49
N GLU A 305 -30.43 -18.67 10.16
CA GLU A 305 -30.54 -19.26 8.81
C GLU A 305 -30.67 -18.18 7.73
N GLY A 306 -31.62 -17.26 7.87
CA GLY A 306 -31.81 -16.18 6.90
C GLY A 306 -30.67 -15.21 6.82
N LEU A 307 -29.86 -15.02 7.92
CA LEU A 307 -28.67 -14.20 7.88
C LEU A 307 -27.49 -14.93 7.21
N PHE A 308 -27.40 -16.25 7.33
CA PHE A 308 -26.36 -17.04 6.66
C PHE A 308 -26.61 -17.16 5.17
N GLU A 309 -27.86 -17.38 4.76
CA GLU A 309 -28.26 -17.32 3.35
C GLU A 309 -27.97 -15.95 2.74
N LYS A 310 -28.29 -14.87 3.46
CA LYS A 310 -27.98 -13.52 3.02
C LYS A 310 -26.48 -13.27 2.92
N ASN A 311 -25.68 -13.79 3.85
CA ASN A 311 -24.21 -13.67 3.80
C ASN A 311 -23.64 -14.34 2.55
N GLU A 312 -24.09 -15.56 2.25
CA GLU A 312 -23.72 -16.30 1.05
C GLU A 312 -24.14 -15.58 -0.23
N ALA A 313 -25.39 -15.11 -0.28
CA ALA A 313 -25.89 -14.35 -1.42
C ALA A 313 -25.11 -13.04 -1.65
N ASP A 314 -24.77 -12.31 -0.58
CA ASP A 314 -23.97 -11.10 -0.65
C ASP A 314 -22.53 -11.39 -1.18
N ALA A 315 -21.93 -12.52 -0.80
CA ALA A 315 -20.61 -12.95 -1.28
C ALA A 315 -20.63 -13.35 -2.76
N LEU A 316 -21.63 -14.13 -3.17
CA LEU A 316 -21.82 -14.52 -4.57
C LEU A 316 -22.09 -13.32 -5.48
N ALA A 317 -22.94 -12.39 -5.03
CA ALA A 317 -23.21 -11.16 -5.76
C ALA A 317 -21.95 -10.30 -5.91
N LYS A 318 -21.10 -10.26 -4.87
CA LYS A 318 -19.80 -9.60 -4.94
C LYS A 318 -18.90 -10.27 -5.97
N TYR A 319 -18.73 -11.58 -5.90
CA TYR A 319 -17.93 -12.34 -6.87
C TYR A 319 -18.40 -12.11 -8.31
N ALA A 320 -19.70 -12.27 -8.56
CA ALA A 320 -20.29 -12.05 -9.89
C ALA A 320 -20.04 -10.63 -10.42
N LYS A 321 -20.17 -9.62 -9.56
CA LYS A 321 -19.88 -8.23 -9.92
C LYS A 321 -18.42 -8.04 -10.33
N TYR A 322 -17.47 -8.57 -9.55
CA TYR A 322 -16.04 -8.45 -9.86
C TYR A 322 -15.68 -9.26 -11.12
N LYS A 323 -16.32 -10.42 -11.33
CA LYS A 323 -16.15 -11.22 -12.55
C LYS A 323 -16.59 -10.43 -13.79
N SER A 324 -17.78 -9.84 -13.75
CA SER A 324 -18.28 -9.01 -14.86
C SER A 324 -17.43 -7.75 -15.13
N LEU A 325 -16.82 -7.18 -14.11
CA LEU A 325 -15.91 -6.03 -14.28
C LEU A 325 -14.53 -6.44 -14.82
N ALA A 326 -14.14 -7.70 -14.68
CA ALA A 326 -12.87 -8.23 -15.19
C ALA A 326 -12.95 -8.75 -16.63
N GLU A 327 -14.15 -8.96 -17.16
CA GLU A 327 -14.46 -9.32 -18.55
C GLU A 327 -14.42 -8.07 -19.45
#